data_ac0bc26c20ab0ced0dc2ef1328396508
#
_entry.id   ac0bc26c20ab0ced0dc2ef1328396508
#
_cell.length_a   1.000
_cell.length_b   1.000
_cell.length_c   1.000
_cell.angle_alpha   90.00
_cell.angle_beta   90.00
_cell.angle_gamma   90.00
#
_symmetry.space_group_name_H-M   'P 1'
#
loop_
_entity.id
_entity.type
_entity.pdbx_description
1 polymer ?
#
loop_
_entity_poly.entity_id
_entity_poly.type
_entity_poly.pdbx_seq_one_letter_code
_entity_poly.pdbx_strand_id
1 'polypeptide(L)'
;GDIMPAFLTRFNPTGAEPIPQNFLFNETRNATWKVEPGKTYFVRILNIGGFVSQYLWMEDHEFTIVEIDGVYVEKNTTDLIYITVAQRYGVLITTKNSTDKNYAFMNRVDIDMLDVIPDELELNGTNYIEYNSKADKPEPYLLDSIDDYFDDFYLKPLSKEKLLDDADYTITVDVQMDNLGNGVNYAFFNNITYTTPRVPTLLSVLSAGDDASNELVYGTNTNSFVLQGGDVVDIVLNNLDTGKHPFHLHGHAFQLIERHKEIPEGEDPVTYNATDHADWPEYPMVRDTVYVRPQSYIVMRFKADNPGVWFFHCHIEWHLEQGLAFQLIEDPQGIQKNEKITDNHKQICEKVGVPWEGNAAANSKDYLNLVGENVQVKRLPTGFTAKGIVALVFSCISAFLGLAAISYYGMNDIENMEKRVARDLDVYFDDDDDEEEEEQSITE
;
A
#
# COMPACT_ATOMS: atom_id res chain seq x y z
N GLY A 1 -6.38 -2.58 -13.76
CA GLY A 1 -4.97 -2.54 -13.45
C GLY A 1 -4.23 -1.30 -13.93
N ASP A 2 -4.54 -0.74 -15.12
CA ASP A 2 -3.72 0.32 -15.73
C ASP A 2 -4.07 1.76 -15.30
N ILE A 3 -5.11 1.93 -14.48
CA ILE A 3 -5.57 3.27 -14.07
C ILE A 3 -4.72 3.81 -12.91
N MET A 4 -4.32 2.96 -11.97
CA MET A 4 -3.60 3.36 -10.77
C MET A 4 -2.18 3.91 -11.05
N PRO A 5 -1.31 3.26 -11.85
CA PRO A 5 -0.01 3.85 -12.18
C PRO A 5 -0.14 5.20 -12.87
N ALA A 6 -1.11 5.37 -13.78
CA ALA A 6 -1.34 6.64 -14.46
C ALA A 6 -1.85 7.72 -13.51
N PHE A 7 -2.70 7.36 -12.55
CA PHE A 7 -3.19 8.27 -11.51
C PHE A 7 -2.07 8.69 -10.57
N LEU A 8 -1.27 7.74 -10.07
CA LEU A 8 -0.15 8.01 -9.18
C LEU A 8 0.93 8.88 -9.84
N THR A 9 1.20 8.71 -11.15
CA THR A 9 2.26 9.45 -11.84
C THR A 9 1.88 10.81 -12.35
N ARG A 10 0.75 10.94 -13.03
CA ARG A 10 0.40 12.18 -13.76
C ARG A 10 -0.34 13.19 -12.92
N PHE A 11 -1.15 12.73 -11.97
CA PHE A 11 -2.04 13.57 -11.18
C PHE A 11 -1.60 13.71 -9.73
N ASN A 12 -0.63 12.93 -9.29
CA ASN A 12 -0.07 12.95 -7.95
C ASN A 12 1.46 12.84 -7.99
N PRO A 13 2.15 13.92 -8.38
CA PRO A 13 3.62 13.89 -8.55
C PRO A 13 4.37 13.75 -7.21
N THR A 14 3.71 14.00 -6.09
CA THR A 14 4.29 13.80 -4.74
C THR A 14 4.25 12.35 -4.31
N GLY A 15 3.45 11.50 -4.98
CA GLY A 15 3.21 10.13 -4.58
C GLY A 15 2.32 9.99 -3.35
N ALA A 16 1.77 11.11 -2.84
CA ALA A 16 0.89 11.08 -1.68
C ALA A 16 -0.34 10.21 -1.92
N GLU A 17 -0.72 9.43 -0.92
CA GLU A 17 -1.84 8.51 -1.02
C GLU A 17 -3.18 9.24 -1.00
N PRO A 18 -4.20 8.70 -1.68
CA PRO A 18 -5.53 9.28 -1.66
C PRO A 18 -6.11 9.34 -0.25
N ILE A 19 -6.47 10.53 0.20
CA ILE A 19 -6.96 10.77 1.56
C ILE A 19 -8.43 10.36 1.66
N PRO A 20 -8.81 9.54 2.67
CA PRO A 20 -10.20 9.20 2.91
C PRO A 20 -11.04 10.45 3.23
N GLN A 21 -12.21 10.57 2.64
CA GLN A 21 -13.10 11.72 2.89
C GLN A 21 -14.00 11.50 4.10
N ASN A 22 -14.33 10.25 4.44
CA ASN A 22 -15.24 9.90 5.53
C ASN A 22 -14.85 8.58 6.16
N PHE A 23 -15.09 8.48 7.48
CA PHE A 23 -14.98 7.25 8.24
C PHE A 23 -16.39 6.79 8.61
N LEU A 24 -16.75 5.59 8.20
CA LEU A 24 -18.12 5.09 8.30
C LEU A 24 -18.21 3.90 9.27
N PHE A 25 -19.29 3.84 10.04
CA PHE A 25 -19.73 2.66 10.77
C PHE A 25 -20.95 2.06 10.05
N ASN A 26 -20.90 0.77 9.66
CA ASN A 26 -21.96 0.13 8.90
C ASN A 26 -22.46 1.01 7.73
N GLU A 27 -21.53 1.49 6.91
CA GLU A 27 -21.81 2.31 5.72
C GLU A 27 -22.49 3.66 6.00
N THR A 28 -22.49 4.11 7.27
CA THR A 28 -23.12 5.38 7.65
C THR A 28 -22.24 6.20 8.58
N ARG A 29 -22.43 7.53 8.57
CA ARG A 29 -21.89 8.46 9.57
C ARG A 29 -22.84 8.51 10.76
N ASN A 30 -22.29 8.71 11.97
CA ASN A 30 -23.08 8.90 13.19
C ASN A 30 -24.06 7.73 13.43
N ALA A 31 -23.57 6.49 13.26
CA ALA A 31 -24.37 5.29 13.47
C ALA A 31 -24.95 5.23 14.88
N THR A 32 -26.18 4.70 15.02
CA THR A 32 -26.82 4.51 16.31
C THR A 32 -27.00 3.02 16.56
N TRP A 33 -26.39 2.53 17.63
CA TRP A 33 -26.56 1.18 18.13
C TRP A 33 -27.53 1.17 19.32
N LYS A 34 -28.72 0.62 19.13
CA LYS A 34 -29.73 0.50 20.17
C LYS A 34 -29.45 -0.70 21.05
N VAL A 35 -29.39 -0.47 22.36
CA VAL A 35 -29.05 -1.50 23.32
C VAL A 35 -30.11 -1.62 24.41
N GLU A 36 -30.21 -2.80 25.03
CA GLU A 36 -31.00 -3.03 26.25
C GLU A 36 -30.08 -2.86 27.47
N PRO A 37 -30.51 -2.19 28.54
CA PRO A 37 -29.73 -2.08 29.77
C PRO A 37 -29.45 -3.47 30.42
N GLY A 38 -28.27 -3.61 31.03
CA GLY A 38 -27.85 -4.79 31.76
C GLY A 38 -27.63 -6.04 30.91
N LYS A 39 -27.37 -5.88 29.61
CA LYS A 39 -27.07 -7.00 28.71
C LYS A 39 -25.59 -7.02 28.33
N THR A 40 -25.12 -8.21 28.00
CA THR A 40 -23.81 -8.38 27.38
C THR A 40 -23.99 -8.77 25.92
N TYR A 41 -23.42 -7.99 25.04
CA TYR A 41 -23.45 -8.21 23.60
C TYR A 41 -22.09 -8.75 23.13
N PHE A 42 -22.11 -9.74 22.21
CA PHE A 42 -20.94 -10.11 21.45
C PHE A 42 -20.94 -9.30 20.15
N VAL A 43 -19.97 -8.42 20.01
CA VAL A 43 -19.85 -7.48 18.87
C VAL A 43 -18.59 -7.83 18.09
N ARG A 44 -18.74 -8.03 16.78
CA ARG A 44 -17.63 -8.14 15.84
C ARG A 44 -17.34 -6.80 15.20
N ILE A 45 -16.12 -6.33 15.35
CA ILE A 45 -15.62 -5.08 14.81
C ILE A 45 -14.62 -5.44 13.71
N LEU A 46 -14.85 -4.95 12.48
CA LEU A 46 -14.04 -5.25 11.33
C LEU A 46 -13.62 -3.92 10.69
N ASN A 47 -12.33 -3.72 10.48
CA ASN A 47 -11.88 -2.62 9.62
C ASN A 47 -11.82 -3.13 8.17
N ILE A 48 -12.86 -2.80 7.39
CA ILE A 48 -13.01 -3.16 5.98
C ILE A 48 -12.61 -2.03 5.04
N GLY A 49 -11.92 -1.02 5.56
CA GLY A 49 -11.33 0.06 4.75
C GLY A 49 -10.17 -0.47 3.89
N GLY A 50 -9.75 0.33 2.92
CA GLY A 50 -8.61 0.01 2.05
C GLY A 50 -7.30 0.69 2.45
N PHE A 51 -7.31 1.52 3.53
CA PHE A 51 -6.13 2.33 3.85
C PHE A 51 -5.91 2.51 5.36
N VAL A 52 -6.70 3.34 6.04
CA VAL A 52 -6.35 3.85 7.36
C VAL A 52 -6.77 2.95 8.51
N SER A 53 -5.92 2.90 9.52
CA SER A 53 -6.22 2.30 10.82
C SER A 53 -7.07 3.24 11.66
N GLN A 54 -7.74 2.67 12.67
CA GLN A 54 -8.66 3.40 13.53
C GLN A 54 -8.38 3.09 15.00
N TYR A 55 -8.50 4.12 15.84
CA TYR A 55 -8.64 3.98 17.29
C TYR A 55 -10.12 3.98 17.65
N LEU A 56 -10.53 3.08 18.53
CA LEU A 56 -11.93 2.90 18.94
C LEU A 56 -12.06 2.91 20.46
N TRP A 57 -12.98 3.71 20.97
CA TRP A 57 -13.33 3.74 22.41
C TRP A 57 -14.79 4.12 22.63
N MET A 58 -15.27 3.86 23.83
CA MET A 58 -16.64 4.15 24.20
C MET A 58 -16.71 4.91 25.52
N GLU A 59 -17.53 5.94 25.58
CA GLU A 59 -17.80 6.67 26.81
C GLU A 59 -18.35 5.70 27.88
N ASP A 60 -17.68 5.63 29.04
CA ASP A 60 -18.06 4.81 30.21
C ASP A 60 -18.28 3.30 29.95
N HIS A 61 -17.75 2.75 28.85
CA HIS A 61 -17.83 1.32 28.55
C HIS A 61 -16.44 0.79 28.20
N GLU A 62 -16.28 -0.53 28.33
CA GLU A 62 -15.04 -1.24 28.04
C GLU A 62 -15.27 -2.32 26.99
N PHE A 63 -14.23 -2.66 26.26
CA PHE A 63 -14.18 -3.84 25.40
C PHE A 63 -13.58 -5.01 26.15
N THR A 64 -14.27 -6.13 26.26
CA THR A 64 -13.66 -7.38 26.67
C THR A 64 -13.35 -8.20 25.42
N ILE A 65 -12.09 -8.21 24.99
CA ILE A 65 -11.63 -8.93 23.81
C ILE A 65 -11.70 -10.43 24.07
N VAL A 66 -12.33 -11.18 23.15
CA VAL A 66 -12.48 -12.65 23.21
C VAL A 66 -12.14 -13.34 21.90
N GLU A 67 -11.99 -12.59 20.81
CA GLU A 67 -11.68 -13.12 19.49
C GLU A 67 -10.85 -12.08 18.71
N ILE A 68 -9.84 -12.53 17.97
CA ILE A 68 -9.08 -11.72 16.99
C ILE A 68 -8.94 -12.53 15.70
N ASP A 69 -9.27 -11.95 14.56
CA ASP A 69 -9.19 -12.55 13.22
C ASP A 69 -9.77 -13.99 13.16
N GLY A 70 -10.85 -14.27 13.91
CA GLY A 70 -11.48 -15.59 13.98
C GLY A 70 -10.86 -16.55 15.00
N VAL A 71 -9.80 -16.16 15.70
CA VAL A 71 -9.16 -16.95 16.75
C VAL A 71 -9.68 -16.50 18.13
N TYR A 72 -10.27 -17.43 18.90
CA TYR A 72 -10.66 -17.13 20.27
C TYR A 72 -9.45 -16.98 21.18
N VAL A 73 -9.47 -15.94 22.02
CA VAL A 73 -8.40 -15.61 22.96
C VAL A 73 -8.86 -15.61 24.42
N GLU A 74 -7.93 -15.73 25.35
CA GLU A 74 -8.21 -15.48 26.77
C GLU A 74 -8.73 -14.05 26.93
N LYS A 75 -9.76 -13.87 27.79
CA LYS A 75 -10.41 -12.56 27.98
C LYS A 75 -9.41 -11.49 28.41
N ASN A 76 -9.42 -10.38 27.72
CA ASN A 76 -8.67 -9.19 28.08
C ASN A 76 -9.56 -7.96 27.95
N THR A 77 -9.51 -7.05 28.93
CA THR A 77 -10.40 -5.87 28.95
C THR A 77 -9.58 -4.61 28.73
N THR A 78 -10.08 -3.74 27.86
CA THR A 78 -9.50 -2.46 27.53
C THR A 78 -10.57 -1.41 27.22
N ASP A 79 -10.26 -0.16 27.38
CA ASP A 79 -11.09 0.99 26.99
C ASP A 79 -10.72 1.55 25.59
N LEU A 80 -9.54 1.18 25.05
CA LEU A 80 -9.07 1.69 23.78
C LEU A 80 -8.48 0.57 22.91
N ILE A 81 -9.05 0.37 21.73
CA ILE A 81 -8.58 -0.58 20.71
C ILE A 81 -7.99 0.17 19.54
N TYR A 82 -6.86 -0.32 19.02
CA TYR A 82 -6.31 0.02 17.72
C TYR A 82 -6.60 -1.10 16.73
N ILE A 83 -7.18 -0.77 15.57
CA ILE A 83 -7.57 -1.75 14.55
C ILE A 83 -7.10 -1.29 13.16
N THR A 84 -6.19 -2.07 12.56
CA THR A 84 -5.74 -1.81 11.19
C THR A 84 -6.71 -2.38 10.16
N VAL A 85 -6.54 -1.99 8.89
CA VAL A 85 -7.31 -2.62 7.80
C VAL A 85 -7.11 -4.13 7.80
N ALA A 86 -8.15 -4.85 7.44
CA ALA A 86 -8.30 -6.32 7.50
C ALA A 86 -8.29 -6.96 8.90
N GLN A 87 -7.96 -6.25 9.95
CA GLN A 87 -8.08 -6.80 11.31
C GLN A 87 -9.53 -6.88 11.76
N ARG A 88 -9.82 -7.89 12.59
CA ARG A 88 -11.13 -8.12 13.19
C ARG A 88 -10.97 -8.37 14.68
N TYR A 89 -11.87 -7.80 15.47
CA TYR A 89 -12.00 -8.05 16.90
C TYR A 89 -13.40 -8.55 17.23
N GLY A 90 -13.50 -9.63 17.98
CA GLY A 90 -14.73 -10.04 18.67
C GLY A 90 -14.64 -9.63 20.13
N VAL A 91 -15.55 -8.75 20.55
CA VAL A 91 -15.55 -8.19 21.89
C VAL A 91 -16.88 -8.42 22.59
N LEU A 92 -16.85 -8.58 23.93
CA LEU A 92 -18.04 -8.50 24.76
C LEU A 92 -18.16 -7.07 25.29
N ILE A 93 -19.34 -6.48 25.10
CA ILE A 93 -19.67 -5.16 25.62
C ILE A 93 -20.85 -5.34 26.57
N THR A 94 -20.65 -5.01 27.85
CA THR A 94 -21.69 -5.08 28.87
C THR A 94 -22.31 -3.72 29.09
N THR A 95 -23.60 -3.61 28.82
CA THR A 95 -24.34 -2.36 28.94
C THR A 95 -24.62 -1.98 30.39
N LYS A 96 -24.73 -0.68 30.67
CA LYS A 96 -25.06 -0.12 31.97
C LYS A 96 -26.51 -0.51 32.34
N ASN A 97 -26.77 -0.56 33.62
CA ASN A 97 -28.14 -0.81 34.14
C ASN A 97 -29.04 0.46 34.12
N SER A 98 -28.45 1.64 33.88
CA SER A 98 -29.16 2.92 33.80
C SER A 98 -29.60 3.21 32.37
N THR A 99 -30.74 3.90 32.25
CA THR A 99 -31.29 4.43 31.00
C THR A 99 -31.34 5.96 30.97
N ASP A 100 -30.61 6.62 31.88
CA ASP A 100 -30.73 8.08 32.08
C ASP A 100 -30.11 8.89 30.90
N LYS A 101 -29.09 8.35 30.27
CA LYS A 101 -28.43 8.98 29.12
C LYS A 101 -28.04 7.97 28.06
N ASN A 102 -27.70 8.49 26.87
CA ASN A 102 -27.02 7.77 25.81
C ASN A 102 -25.51 8.04 25.90
N TYR A 103 -24.70 7.21 25.25
CA TYR A 103 -23.24 7.27 25.33
C TYR A 103 -22.60 7.37 23.93
N ALA A 104 -21.46 8.02 23.87
CA ALA A 104 -20.69 8.11 22.63
C ALA A 104 -19.90 6.81 22.37
N PHE A 105 -19.86 6.38 21.11
CA PHE A 105 -18.93 5.39 20.60
C PHE A 105 -18.07 6.08 19.55
N MET A 106 -16.82 6.27 19.86
CA MET A 106 -15.91 7.08 19.10
C MET A 106 -15.00 6.22 18.21
N ASN A 107 -14.68 6.77 17.06
CA ASN A 107 -13.53 6.33 16.29
C ASN A 107 -12.64 7.53 15.93
N ARG A 108 -11.35 7.31 15.84
CA ARG A 108 -10.38 8.29 15.37
C ARG A 108 -9.44 7.63 14.36
N VAL A 109 -9.20 8.33 13.25
CA VAL A 109 -8.21 7.88 12.26
C VAL A 109 -6.80 7.96 12.82
N ASP A 110 -5.97 7.01 12.46
CA ASP A 110 -4.54 7.08 12.69
C ASP A 110 -3.91 8.05 11.70
N ILE A 111 -3.59 9.25 12.17
CA ILE A 111 -3.05 10.33 11.33
C ILE A 111 -1.62 10.09 10.87
N ASP A 112 -0.88 9.23 11.55
CA ASP A 112 0.50 8.87 11.18
C ASP A 112 0.55 8.06 9.88
N MET A 113 -0.61 7.58 9.41
CA MET A 113 -0.74 6.91 8.13
C MET A 113 -1.05 7.86 6.96
N LEU A 114 -1.21 9.16 7.22
CA LEU A 114 -1.60 10.14 6.21
C LEU A 114 -0.42 11.02 5.81
N ASP A 115 -0.02 11.01 4.55
CA ASP A 115 1.01 11.91 4.02
C ASP A 115 0.64 13.39 4.15
N VAL A 116 -0.65 13.69 4.06
CA VAL A 116 -1.21 15.04 4.18
C VAL A 116 -2.52 14.98 4.96
N ILE A 117 -2.69 15.87 5.91
CA ILE A 117 -3.93 16.02 6.68
C ILE A 117 -4.62 17.33 6.24
N PRO A 118 -5.67 17.26 5.40
CA PRO A 118 -6.44 18.46 5.03
C PRO A 118 -7.17 19.06 6.24
N ASP A 119 -7.24 20.39 6.30
CA ASP A 119 -7.93 21.10 7.40
C ASP A 119 -9.41 20.70 7.53
N GLU A 120 -10.05 20.30 6.41
CA GLU A 120 -11.46 19.91 6.38
C GLU A 120 -11.71 18.44 6.77
N LEU A 121 -10.66 17.64 6.99
CA LEU A 121 -10.79 16.25 7.35
C LEU A 121 -11.24 16.08 8.80
N GLU A 122 -12.44 15.55 9.00
CA GLU A 122 -12.91 15.19 10.33
C GLU A 122 -12.20 13.94 10.83
N LEU A 123 -11.24 14.11 11.74
CA LEU A 123 -10.42 13.01 12.25
C LEU A 123 -11.18 12.07 13.21
N ASN A 124 -12.23 12.56 13.85
CA ASN A 124 -13.02 11.80 14.82
C ASN A 124 -14.44 11.56 14.29
N GLY A 125 -14.90 10.33 14.40
CA GLY A 125 -16.29 9.96 14.18
C GLY A 125 -17.01 9.74 15.50
N THR A 126 -18.24 10.27 15.63
CA THR A 126 -19.09 10.03 16.81
C THR A 126 -20.26 9.16 16.42
N ASN A 127 -20.34 7.98 17.01
CA ASN A 127 -21.47 7.07 16.92
C ASN A 127 -22.15 6.99 18.29
N TYR A 128 -23.31 6.39 18.37
CA TYR A 128 -24.15 6.48 19.56
C TYR A 128 -24.55 5.09 20.08
N ILE A 129 -24.38 4.88 21.38
CA ILE A 129 -24.97 3.74 22.12
C ILE A 129 -26.29 4.27 22.72
N GLU A 130 -27.41 3.90 22.11
CA GLU A 130 -28.73 4.39 22.48
C GLU A 130 -29.38 3.45 23.51
N TYR A 131 -29.50 3.93 24.73
CA TYR A 131 -30.26 3.31 25.81
C TYR A 131 -31.69 3.82 25.87
N ASN A 132 -31.89 5.08 25.57
CA ASN A 132 -33.16 5.76 25.66
C ASN A 132 -33.38 6.70 24.48
N SER A 133 -34.32 6.37 23.61
CA SER A 133 -34.63 7.18 22.41
C SER A 133 -35.18 8.57 22.70
N LYS A 134 -35.54 8.86 23.95
CA LYS A 134 -36.02 10.19 24.40
C LYS A 134 -34.91 11.05 25.02
N ALA A 135 -33.76 10.46 25.35
CA ALA A 135 -32.60 11.19 25.83
C ALA A 135 -31.83 11.81 24.66
N ASP A 136 -31.15 12.91 24.94
CA ASP A 136 -30.32 13.60 23.96
C ASP A 136 -29.21 12.68 23.43
N LYS A 137 -28.72 12.98 22.23
CA LYS A 137 -27.51 12.39 21.71
C LYS A 137 -26.33 12.92 22.52
N PRO A 138 -25.35 12.06 22.87
CA PRO A 138 -24.17 12.52 23.59
C PRO A 138 -23.31 13.42 22.71
N GLU A 139 -22.59 14.34 23.32
CA GLU A 139 -21.50 15.06 22.70
C GLU A 139 -20.32 14.12 22.43
N PRO A 140 -19.40 14.47 21.51
CA PRO A 140 -18.17 13.69 21.30
C PRO A 140 -17.39 13.53 22.59
N TYR A 141 -17.06 12.28 22.95
CA TYR A 141 -16.24 11.96 24.10
C TYR A 141 -14.80 11.75 23.66
N LEU A 142 -13.96 12.79 23.78
CA LEU A 142 -12.55 12.75 23.35
C LEU A 142 -11.64 12.31 24.51
N LEU A 143 -10.64 11.49 24.19
CA LEU A 143 -9.58 11.10 25.10
C LEU A 143 -8.46 12.14 25.09
N ASP A 144 -7.78 12.32 26.23
CA ASP A 144 -6.62 13.20 26.35
C ASP A 144 -5.41 12.67 25.55
N SER A 145 -5.24 11.36 25.48
CA SER A 145 -4.23 10.65 24.68
C SER A 145 -4.80 9.35 24.12
N ILE A 146 -4.27 8.91 22.99
CA ILE A 146 -4.54 7.62 22.36
C ILE A 146 -3.27 6.72 22.34
N ASP A 147 -2.21 7.12 23.01
CA ASP A 147 -0.91 6.41 22.96
C ASP A 147 -0.93 5.09 23.73
N ASP A 148 -1.78 4.99 24.77
CA ASP A 148 -1.92 3.80 25.61
C ASP A 148 -2.97 2.80 25.06
N TYR A 149 -3.05 2.66 23.74
CA TYR A 149 -3.94 1.67 23.15
C TYR A 149 -3.49 0.24 23.47
N PHE A 150 -4.47 -0.67 23.48
CA PHE A 150 -4.23 -2.07 23.81
C PHE A 150 -3.21 -2.72 22.85
N ASP A 151 -2.12 -3.26 23.40
CA ASP A 151 -1.13 -4.04 22.63
C ASP A 151 -1.58 -5.49 22.51
N ASP A 152 -2.05 -5.86 21.33
CA ASP A 152 -2.60 -7.18 21.02
C ASP A 152 -1.55 -8.31 21.00
N PHE A 153 -0.24 -7.96 20.98
CA PHE A 153 0.85 -8.95 21.03
C PHE A 153 0.77 -9.89 22.22
N TYR A 154 0.22 -9.42 23.34
CA TYR A 154 0.14 -10.20 24.58
C TYR A 154 -1.13 -11.05 24.70
N LEU A 155 -2.02 -11.04 23.68
CA LEU A 155 -3.18 -11.92 23.66
C LEU A 155 -2.75 -13.39 23.48
N LYS A 156 -3.40 -14.27 24.24
CA LYS A 156 -3.11 -15.70 24.19
C LYS A 156 -4.29 -16.44 23.58
N PRO A 157 -4.06 -17.38 22.65
CA PRO A 157 -5.14 -18.21 22.11
C PRO A 157 -5.82 -19.02 23.22
N LEU A 158 -7.15 -19.09 23.19
CA LEU A 158 -7.93 -19.86 24.17
C LEU A 158 -7.62 -21.35 24.10
N SER A 159 -7.20 -21.86 22.94
CA SER A 159 -6.72 -23.22 22.72
C SER A 159 -5.44 -23.53 23.48
N LYS A 160 -4.71 -22.50 23.95
CA LYS A 160 -3.36 -22.63 24.54
C LYS A 160 -2.40 -23.35 23.59
N GLU A 161 -2.50 -23.02 22.33
CA GLU A 161 -1.57 -23.48 21.33
C GLU A 161 -0.16 -22.96 21.67
N LYS A 162 0.75 -23.88 21.83
CA LYS A 162 2.14 -23.55 22.14
C LYS A 162 2.88 -23.03 20.90
N LEU A 163 3.96 -22.33 21.16
CA LEU A 163 4.93 -22.00 20.12
C LEU A 163 5.27 -23.27 19.32
N LEU A 164 5.18 -23.17 18.00
CA LEU A 164 5.65 -24.23 17.07
C LEU A 164 7.15 -24.48 17.25
N ASP A 165 7.60 -25.67 16.86
CA ASP A 165 9.01 -26.04 16.85
C ASP A 165 9.86 -25.04 16.05
N ASP A 166 11.18 -25.18 16.11
CA ASP A 166 12.11 -24.33 15.33
C ASP A 166 11.80 -24.41 13.84
N ALA A 167 11.98 -23.27 13.15
CA ALA A 167 11.64 -23.18 11.74
C ALA A 167 12.55 -24.05 10.87
N ASP A 168 11.93 -24.83 9.98
CA ASP A 168 12.60 -25.56 8.92
C ASP A 168 13.03 -24.64 7.78
N TYR A 169 12.27 -23.57 7.55
CA TYR A 169 12.50 -22.59 6.48
C TYR A 169 12.25 -21.16 6.98
N THR A 170 13.14 -20.23 6.64
CA THR A 170 13.02 -18.82 7.02
C THR A 170 13.01 -17.93 5.80
N ILE A 171 11.96 -17.12 5.67
CA ILE A 171 11.82 -16.08 4.67
C ILE A 171 12.14 -14.74 5.33
N THR A 172 13.18 -14.05 4.87
CA THR A 172 13.51 -12.71 5.35
C THR A 172 13.21 -11.71 4.25
N VAL A 173 12.36 -10.73 4.55
CA VAL A 173 11.96 -9.69 3.61
C VAL A 173 12.09 -8.30 4.23
N ASP A 174 12.65 -7.38 3.44
CA ASP A 174 12.79 -5.96 3.77
C ASP A 174 11.75 -5.16 3.00
N VAL A 175 10.92 -4.42 3.72
CA VAL A 175 9.93 -3.48 3.14
C VAL A 175 10.62 -2.18 2.80
N GLN A 176 10.46 -1.72 1.58
CA GLN A 176 11.00 -0.46 1.09
C GLN A 176 9.99 0.23 0.17
N MET A 177 9.95 1.56 0.25
CA MET A 177 9.24 2.42 -0.70
C MET A 177 10.25 3.23 -1.46
N ASP A 178 10.15 3.29 -2.79
CA ASP A 178 11.08 4.08 -3.60
C ASP A 178 10.50 4.43 -4.98
N ASN A 179 11.09 5.46 -5.58
CA ASN A 179 10.80 5.88 -6.93
C ASN A 179 11.91 5.41 -7.88
N LEU A 180 11.54 4.70 -8.94
CA LEU A 180 12.49 4.19 -9.92
C LEU A 180 12.96 5.25 -10.94
N GLY A 181 12.71 6.54 -10.68
CA GLY A 181 13.09 7.66 -11.53
C GLY A 181 12.09 7.98 -12.64
N ASN A 182 10.97 7.26 -12.71
CA ASN A 182 9.90 7.48 -13.69
C ASN A 182 8.72 8.29 -13.13
N GLY A 183 8.82 8.77 -11.88
CA GLY A 183 7.78 9.52 -11.19
C GLY A 183 6.69 8.67 -10.54
N VAL A 184 6.85 7.34 -10.52
CA VAL A 184 5.96 6.39 -9.84
C VAL A 184 6.62 5.90 -8.57
N ASN A 185 5.90 5.89 -7.46
CA ASN A 185 6.31 5.22 -6.24
C ASN A 185 5.98 3.73 -6.33
N TYR A 186 6.94 2.91 -5.96
CA TYR A 186 6.83 1.46 -5.91
C TYR A 186 7.13 0.98 -4.49
N ALA A 187 6.50 -0.11 -4.13
CA ALA A 187 6.77 -0.83 -2.91
C ALA A 187 7.49 -2.15 -3.21
N PHE A 188 8.44 -2.52 -2.36
CA PHE A 188 9.33 -3.64 -2.61
C PHE A 188 9.43 -4.56 -1.39
N PHE A 189 9.52 -5.85 -1.68
CA PHE A 189 10.19 -6.81 -0.81
C PHE A 189 11.56 -7.14 -1.43
N ASN A 190 12.66 -6.89 -0.71
CA ASN A 190 14.02 -7.20 -1.17
C ASN A 190 14.35 -6.64 -2.57
N ASN A 191 13.96 -5.38 -2.83
CA ASN A 191 14.13 -4.69 -4.11
C ASN A 191 13.31 -5.27 -5.29
N ILE A 192 12.37 -6.17 -5.02
CA ILE A 192 11.44 -6.70 -6.02
C ILE A 192 10.05 -6.12 -5.74
N THR A 193 9.50 -5.39 -6.71
CA THR A 193 8.08 -5.04 -6.72
C THR A 193 7.31 -6.14 -7.45
N TYR A 194 6.27 -6.66 -6.79
CA TYR A 194 5.47 -7.74 -7.34
C TYR A 194 4.90 -7.36 -8.71
N THR A 195 5.07 -8.25 -9.65
CA THR A 195 4.51 -8.12 -10.98
C THR A 195 3.71 -9.36 -11.33
N THR A 196 2.42 -9.18 -11.65
CA THR A 196 1.51 -10.28 -11.96
C THR A 196 2.05 -11.15 -13.09
N PRO A 197 2.19 -12.47 -12.89
CA PRO A 197 2.64 -13.40 -13.93
C PRO A 197 1.57 -13.51 -15.05
N ARG A 198 1.97 -13.93 -16.23
CA ARG A 198 1.05 -14.09 -17.37
C ARG A 198 0.08 -15.27 -17.20
N VAL A 199 0.52 -16.30 -16.50
CA VAL A 199 -0.33 -17.44 -16.06
C VAL A 199 -0.56 -17.29 -14.56
N PRO A 200 -1.79 -17.35 -14.06
CA PRO A 200 -2.04 -17.39 -12.62
C PRO A 200 -1.24 -18.52 -11.96
N THR A 201 -0.56 -18.22 -10.87
CA THR A 201 0.45 -19.12 -10.26
C THR A 201 -0.10 -20.50 -9.94
N LEU A 202 -1.32 -20.62 -9.42
CA LEU A 202 -1.95 -21.91 -9.17
C LEU A 202 -2.05 -22.74 -10.46
N LEU A 203 -2.32 -22.12 -11.60
CA LEU A 203 -2.42 -22.81 -12.89
C LEU A 203 -1.04 -23.23 -13.41
N SER A 204 0.00 -22.42 -13.10
CA SER A 204 1.39 -22.84 -13.35
C SER A 204 1.76 -24.08 -12.52
N VAL A 205 1.43 -24.11 -11.23
CA VAL A 205 1.62 -25.30 -10.38
C VAL A 205 0.96 -26.52 -10.98
N LEU A 206 -0.32 -26.40 -11.37
CA LEU A 206 -1.12 -27.53 -11.89
C LEU A 206 -0.64 -28.03 -13.26
N SER A 207 0.11 -27.24 -14.02
CA SER A 207 0.57 -27.59 -15.36
C SER A 207 2.08 -27.91 -15.47
N ALA A 208 2.89 -27.55 -14.46
CA ALA A 208 4.35 -27.65 -14.53
C ALA A 208 4.92 -29.06 -14.22
N GLY A 209 4.10 -30.01 -13.76
CA GLY A 209 4.58 -31.33 -13.38
C GLY A 209 5.67 -31.26 -12.32
N ASP A 210 6.79 -31.97 -12.52
CA ASP A 210 7.89 -32.01 -11.56
C ASP A 210 8.61 -30.66 -11.41
N ASP A 211 8.55 -29.79 -12.41
CA ASP A 211 9.13 -28.45 -12.36
C ASP A 211 8.41 -27.53 -11.37
N ALA A 212 7.21 -27.87 -10.90
CA ALA A 212 6.43 -27.05 -9.96
C ALA A 212 7.16 -26.78 -8.62
N SER A 213 8.18 -27.56 -8.27
CA SER A 213 9.02 -27.31 -7.09
C SER A 213 10.15 -26.31 -7.35
N ASN A 214 10.29 -25.80 -8.57
CA ASN A 214 11.30 -24.83 -8.92
C ASN A 214 10.72 -23.42 -8.94
N GLU A 215 11.21 -22.54 -8.07
CA GLU A 215 10.73 -21.15 -7.95
C GLU A 215 10.78 -20.38 -9.28
N LEU A 216 11.72 -20.69 -10.18
CA LEU A 216 11.83 -20.03 -11.49
C LEU A 216 10.57 -20.19 -12.34
N VAL A 217 9.80 -21.26 -12.18
CA VAL A 217 8.52 -21.45 -12.91
C VAL A 217 7.58 -20.27 -12.71
N TYR A 218 7.64 -19.65 -11.55
CA TYR A 218 6.71 -18.62 -11.12
C TYR A 218 7.15 -17.19 -11.47
N GLY A 219 8.34 -17.04 -12.07
CA GLY A 219 8.86 -15.75 -12.55
C GLY A 219 9.84 -15.06 -11.59
N THR A 220 10.56 -14.10 -12.12
CA THR A 220 11.61 -13.38 -11.38
C THR A 220 11.10 -12.17 -10.59
N ASN A 221 9.86 -11.76 -10.83
CA ASN A 221 9.25 -10.58 -10.19
C ASN A 221 7.93 -10.90 -9.45
N THR A 222 7.71 -12.15 -9.09
CA THR A 222 6.56 -12.59 -8.30
C THR A 222 6.90 -12.78 -6.82
N ASN A 223 8.19 -12.67 -6.44
CA ASN A 223 8.65 -12.97 -5.08
C ASN A 223 8.08 -14.29 -4.58
N SER A 224 8.30 -15.38 -5.32
CA SER A 224 7.73 -16.70 -5.02
C SER A 224 8.66 -17.52 -4.13
N PHE A 225 8.10 -18.13 -3.08
CA PHE A 225 8.79 -19.07 -2.21
C PHE A 225 8.07 -20.40 -2.25
N VAL A 226 8.81 -21.49 -2.53
CA VAL A 226 8.25 -22.85 -2.56
C VAL A 226 8.50 -23.54 -1.22
N LEU A 227 7.42 -23.96 -0.55
CA LEU A 227 7.44 -24.60 0.75
C LEU A 227 7.15 -26.09 0.63
N GLN A 228 7.81 -26.90 1.49
CA GLN A 228 7.48 -28.32 1.62
C GLN A 228 6.28 -28.46 2.56
N GLY A 229 5.37 -29.41 2.24
CA GLY A 229 4.24 -29.72 3.09
C GLY A 229 4.68 -30.21 4.47
N GLY A 230 4.25 -29.54 5.51
CA GLY A 230 4.55 -29.82 6.91
C GLY A 230 5.67 -29.00 7.53
N ASP A 231 6.44 -28.24 6.73
CA ASP A 231 7.48 -27.35 7.23
C ASP A 231 6.93 -26.33 8.23
N VAL A 232 7.71 -26.03 9.25
CA VAL A 232 7.53 -24.84 10.08
C VAL A 232 8.28 -23.70 9.43
N VAL A 233 7.58 -22.59 9.17
CA VAL A 233 8.09 -21.47 8.39
C VAL A 233 8.10 -20.20 9.23
N ASP A 234 9.24 -19.51 9.25
CA ASP A 234 9.35 -18.16 9.78
C ASP A 234 9.31 -17.14 8.63
N ILE A 235 8.48 -16.11 8.80
CA ILE A 235 8.54 -14.90 7.99
C ILE A 235 9.11 -13.79 8.88
N VAL A 236 10.33 -13.39 8.60
CA VAL A 236 10.99 -12.22 9.20
C VAL A 236 10.74 -11.03 8.31
N LEU A 237 10.00 -10.07 8.80
CA LEU A 237 9.63 -8.87 8.07
C LEU A 237 10.26 -7.65 8.71
N ASN A 238 11.25 -7.06 8.04
CA ASN A 238 11.90 -5.83 8.42
C ASN A 238 11.21 -4.66 7.70
N ASN A 239 10.68 -3.72 8.44
CA ASN A 239 10.11 -2.50 7.88
C ASN A 239 11.18 -1.40 7.87
N LEU A 240 11.74 -1.11 6.71
CA LEU A 240 12.73 -0.05 6.54
C LEU A 240 12.07 1.31 6.22
N ASP A 241 10.74 1.30 6.10
CA ASP A 241 9.94 2.50 5.84
C ASP A 241 9.51 3.18 7.15
N THR A 242 9.18 4.45 7.08
CA THR A 242 8.72 5.28 8.21
C THR A 242 7.24 5.13 8.50
N GLY A 243 6.49 4.42 7.66
CA GLY A 243 5.07 4.16 7.82
C GLY A 243 4.75 2.86 8.58
N LYS A 244 3.52 2.76 9.07
CA LYS A 244 2.94 1.52 9.62
C LYS A 244 2.32 0.71 8.48
N HIS A 245 2.59 -0.59 8.43
CA HIS A 245 2.06 -1.46 7.38
C HIS A 245 1.34 -2.67 7.97
N PRO A 246 0.02 -2.83 7.73
CA PRO A 246 -0.69 -4.08 8.03
C PRO A 246 -0.40 -5.13 6.95
N PHE A 247 0.05 -6.31 7.36
CA PHE A 247 0.32 -7.44 6.49
C PHE A 247 -0.66 -8.58 6.75
N HIS A 248 -1.14 -9.17 5.67
CA HIS A 248 -2.06 -10.30 5.69
C HIS A 248 -1.47 -11.50 4.96
N LEU A 249 -1.58 -12.66 5.59
CA LEU A 249 -1.25 -13.96 5.00
C LEU A 249 -2.54 -14.69 4.64
N HIS A 250 -2.71 -15.01 3.36
CA HIS A 250 -3.79 -15.85 2.91
C HIS A 250 -3.58 -17.30 3.34
N GLY A 251 -4.66 -18.03 3.58
CA GLY A 251 -4.65 -19.47 3.80
C GLY A 251 -4.19 -19.93 5.18
N HIS A 252 -3.58 -19.07 5.98
CA HIS A 252 -3.01 -19.41 7.28
C HIS A 252 -3.32 -18.36 8.34
N ALA A 253 -3.44 -18.82 9.58
CA ALA A 253 -3.21 -18.02 10.76
C ALA A 253 -1.78 -18.31 11.25
N PHE A 254 -1.02 -17.29 11.57
CA PHE A 254 0.36 -17.39 12.05
C PHE A 254 0.47 -17.02 13.52
N GLN A 255 1.48 -17.55 14.19
CA GLN A 255 1.92 -17.14 15.50
C GLN A 255 2.81 -15.89 15.35
N LEU A 256 2.45 -14.77 15.99
CA LEU A 256 3.36 -13.62 16.09
C LEU A 256 4.31 -13.87 17.27
N ILE A 257 5.56 -14.20 16.95
CA ILE A 257 6.54 -14.61 17.96
C ILE A 257 7.41 -13.46 18.45
N GLU A 258 7.58 -12.42 17.61
CA GLU A 258 8.28 -11.21 18.00
C GLU A 258 7.69 -9.98 17.32
N ARG A 259 7.63 -8.87 18.07
CA ARG A 259 7.29 -7.53 17.56
C ARG A 259 8.22 -6.53 18.25
N HIS A 260 9.11 -5.94 17.50
CA HIS A 260 9.98 -4.91 18.03
C HIS A 260 9.19 -3.60 18.27
N LYS A 261 9.68 -2.80 19.20
CA LYS A 261 9.09 -1.46 19.46
C LYS A 261 9.24 -0.55 18.25
N GLU A 262 8.42 0.49 18.22
CA GLU A 262 8.57 1.58 17.27
C GLU A 262 9.92 2.28 17.44
N ILE A 263 10.55 2.64 16.33
CA ILE A 263 11.78 3.41 16.29
C ILE A 263 11.42 4.87 16.05
N PRO A 264 11.94 5.81 16.84
CA PRO A 264 11.68 7.23 16.68
C PRO A 264 12.09 7.74 15.30
N GLU A 265 11.31 8.68 14.76
CA GLU A 265 11.64 9.33 13.49
C GLU A 265 13.05 9.96 13.53
N GLY A 266 13.83 9.72 12.47
CA GLY A 266 15.21 10.20 12.34
C GLY A 266 16.28 9.27 12.92
N GLU A 267 15.90 8.15 13.53
CA GLU A 267 16.81 7.06 13.88
C GLU A 267 16.88 6.03 12.73
N ASP A 268 17.96 5.26 12.68
CA ASP A 268 18.12 4.21 11.65
C ASP A 268 17.17 3.04 11.94
N PRO A 269 16.61 2.38 10.89
CA PRO A 269 15.77 1.21 11.04
C PRO A 269 16.49 0.07 11.77
N VAL A 270 15.76 -0.64 12.63
CA VAL A 270 16.25 -1.85 13.30
C VAL A 270 15.70 -3.07 12.59
N THR A 271 16.60 -3.96 12.19
CA THR A 271 16.26 -5.23 11.56
C THR A 271 16.45 -6.39 12.53
N TYR A 272 15.71 -7.48 12.29
CA TYR A 272 15.81 -8.69 13.10
C TYR A 272 17.22 -9.28 13.07
N ASN A 273 17.69 -9.70 14.25
CA ASN A 273 18.96 -10.41 14.42
C ASN A 273 18.72 -11.71 15.17
N ALA A 274 18.89 -12.84 14.52
CA ALA A 274 18.67 -14.16 15.10
C ALA A 274 19.59 -14.51 16.30
N THR A 275 20.66 -13.74 16.52
CA THR A 275 21.56 -13.94 17.67
C THR A 275 21.29 -13.00 18.84
N ASP A 276 20.38 -12.04 18.65
CA ASP A 276 20.04 -11.01 19.65
C ASP A 276 18.55 -10.68 19.55
N HIS A 277 17.72 -11.61 19.94
CA HIS A 277 16.27 -11.47 19.94
C HIS A 277 15.70 -11.67 21.36
N ALA A 278 14.47 -11.19 21.57
CA ALA A 278 13.78 -11.38 22.84
C ALA A 278 13.39 -12.85 23.06
N ASP A 279 13.12 -13.23 24.32
CA ASP A 279 12.52 -14.52 24.63
C ASP A 279 11.11 -14.59 24.01
N TRP A 280 10.86 -15.61 23.21
CA TRP A 280 9.58 -15.79 22.55
C TRP A 280 8.50 -16.33 23.53
N PRO A 281 7.22 -15.92 23.35
CA PRO A 281 6.13 -16.34 24.23
C PRO A 281 5.85 -17.83 24.11
N GLU A 282 5.57 -18.51 25.22
CA GLU A 282 5.16 -19.93 25.23
C GLU A 282 3.83 -20.15 24.48
N TYR A 283 2.94 -19.15 24.52
CA TYR A 283 1.61 -19.14 23.85
C TYR A 283 1.51 -17.86 23.03
N PRO A 284 2.09 -17.84 21.83
CA PRO A 284 2.07 -16.66 20.98
C PRO A 284 0.65 -16.26 20.57
N MET A 285 0.43 -14.98 20.33
CA MET A 285 -0.76 -14.51 19.66
C MET A 285 -0.89 -15.14 18.28
N VAL A 286 -2.08 -15.61 17.93
CA VAL A 286 -2.40 -16.22 16.63
C VAL A 286 -3.40 -15.36 15.89
N ARG A 287 -3.08 -14.95 14.67
CA ARG A 287 -3.97 -14.20 13.79
C ARG A 287 -3.51 -14.27 12.34
N ASP A 288 -4.28 -13.74 11.40
CA ASP A 288 -3.93 -13.73 9.97
C ASP A 288 -3.49 -12.35 9.44
N THR A 289 -3.68 -11.29 10.22
CA THR A 289 -3.35 -9.91 9.84
C THR A 289 -2.66 -9.19 10.99
N VAL A 290 -1.47 -8.66 10.75
CA VAL A 290 -0.66 -7.95 11.76
C VAL A 290 -0.03 -6.71 11.15
N TYR A 291 0.09 -5.63 11.94
CA TYR A 291 0.87 -4.48 11.49
C TYR A 291 2.31 -4.53 12.03
N VAL A 292 3.23 -4.06 11.22
CA VAL A 292 4.61 -3.74 11.62
C VAL A 292 4.70 -2.25 11.92
N ARG A 293 5.44 -1.91 12.97
CA ARG A 293 5.70 -0.52 13.37
C ARG A 293 6.73 0.14 12.45
N PRO A 294 6.78 1.49 12.40
CA PRO A 294 7.80 2.21 11.65
C PRO A 294 9.22 1.76 11.97
N GLN A 295 10.06 1.60 10.95
CA GLN A 295 11.50 1.32 11.02
C GLN A 295 11.88 0.15 11.94
N SER A 296 11.00 -0.83 12.06
CA SER A 296 11.01 -1.90 13.03
C SER A 296 10.80 -3.25 12.35
N TYR A 297 10.69 -4.34 13.11
CA TYR A 297 10.49 -5.67 12.54
C TYR A 297 9.45 -6.49 13.31
N ILE A 298 8.94 -7.52 12.65
CA ILE A 298 8.13 -8.59 13.25
C ILE A 298 8.64 -9.95 12.76
N VAL A 299 8.40 -10.99 13.57
CA VAL A 299 8.64 -12.39 13.20
C VAL A 299 7.34 -13.17 13.38
N MET A 300 6.91 -13.80 12.29
CA MET A 300 5.69 -14.61 12.22
C MET A 300 6.07 -16.05 11.96
N ARG A 301 5.42 -17.01 12.64
CA ARG A 301 5.67 -18.44 12.46
C ARG A 301 4.37 -19.16 12.15
N PHE A 302 4.39 -20.03 11.15
CA PHE A 302 3.25 -20.88 10.81
C PHE A 302 3.72 -22.25 10.32
N LYS A 303 2.78 -23.19 10.25
CA LYS A 303 3.05 -24.51 9.69
C LYS A 303 2.45 -24.59 8.29
N ALA A 304 3.23 -25.05 7.34
CA ALA A 304 2.82 -25.29 5.95
C ALA A 304 1.98 -26.57 5.86
N ASP A 305 0.71 -26.52 6.26
CA ASP A 305 -0.21 -27.66 6.31
C ASP A 305 -1.51 -27.45 5.50
N ASN A 306 -1.49 -26.44 4.64
CA ASN A 306 -2.60 -26.10 3.74
C ASN A 306 -2.10 -25.96 2.28
N PRO A 307 -1.91 -27.07 1.54
CA PRO A 307 -1.37 -27.02 0.18
C PRO A 307 -2.13 -26.03 -0.71
N GLY A 308 -1.42 -25.04 -1.26
CA GLY A 308 -2.03 -23.95 -2.03
C GLY A 308 -1.05 -22.91 -2.51
N VAL A 309 -1.57 -21.90 -3.18
CA VAL A 309 -0.84 -20.67 -3.54
C VAL A 309 -1.41 -19.54 -2.70
N TRP A 310 -0.60 -19.05 -1.77
CA TRP A 310 -1.03 -18.11 -0.76
C TRP A 310 -0.32 -16.77 -0.93
N PHE A 311 -1.10 -15.70 -0.94
CA PHE A 311 -0.58 -14.35 -1.08
C PHE A 311 -0.24 -13.77 0.29
N PHE A 312 0.93 -13.17 0.42
CA PHE A 312 1.32 -12.36 1.56
C PHE A 312 1.53 -10.93 1.07
N HIS A 313 0.81 -9.98 1.64
CA HIS A 313 0.83 -8.62 1.12
C HIS A 313 0.51 -7.57 2.18
N CYS A 314 0.94 -6.34 1.94
CA CYS A 314 0.42 -5.20 2.67
C CYS A 314 -1.07 -5.02 2.35
N HIS A 315 -1.90 -4.82 3.38
CA HIS A 315 -3.35 -4.66 3.18
C HIS A 315 -3.78 -3.20 2.99
N ILE A 316 -2.83 -2.28 2.88
CA ILE A 316 -3.08 -0.96 2.29
C ILE A 316 -3.17 -1.17 0.78
N GLU A 317 -4.33 -0.89 0.17
CA GLU A 317 -4.60 -1.14 -1.24
C GLU A 317 -3.59 -0.44 -2.16
N TRP A 318 -3.17 0.77 -1.80
CA TRP A 318 -2.18 1.54 -2.55
C TRP A 318 -0.82 0.84 -2.59
N HIS A 319 -0.36 0.30 -1.45
CA HIS A 319 0.89 -0.44 -1.35
C HIS A 319 0.83 -1.77 -2.10
N LEU A 320 -0.32 -2.46 -2.07
CA LEU A 320 -0.53 -3.68 -2.84
C LEU A 320 -0.45 -3.38 -4.35
N GLU A 321 -1.10 -2.33 -4.84
CA GLU A 321 -1.03 -1.91 -6.24
C GLU A 321 0.38 -1.42 -6.64
N GLN A 322 1.15 -0.88 -5.68
CA GLN A 322 2.57 -0.54 -5.86
C GLN A 322 3.49 -1.76 -5.86
N GLY A 323 2.99 -2.94 -5.54
CA GLY A 323 3.70 -4.21 -5.63
C GLY A 323 4.25 -4.77 -4.31
N LEU A 324 3.74 -4.33 -3.14
CA LEU A 324 4.16 -4.85 -1.84
C LEU A 324 3.48 -6.19 -1.53
N ALA A 325 3.94 -7.22 -2.24
CA ALA A 325 3.43 -8.57 -2.13
C ALA A 325 4.48 -9.62 -2.48
N PHE A 326 4.28 -10.82 -1.96
CA PHE A 326 4.93 -12.05 -2.41
C PHE A 326 3.93 -13.22 -2.35
N GLN A 327 4.31 -14.36 -2.88
CA GLN A 327 3.46 -15.54 -2.86
C GLN A 327 4.19 -16.77 -2.34
N LEU A 328 3.46 -17.59 -1.59
CA LEU A 328 3.90 -18.89 -1.11
C LEU A 328 3.28 -19.97 -2.01
N ILE A 329 4.09 -20.87 -2.49
CA ILE A 329 3.66 -22.06 -3.21
C ILE A 329 3.88 -23.24 -2.26
N GLU A 330 2.84 -23.64 -1.58
CA GLU A 330 2.89 -24.63 -0.53
C GLU A 330 2.54 -26.02 -1.06
N ASP A 331 3.44 -26.98 -0.86
CA ASP A 331 3.31 -28.38 -1.28
C ASP A 331 2.79 -28.53 -2.72
N PRO A 332 3.58 -28.09 -3.73
CA PRO A 332 3.13 -28.13 -5.11
C PRO A 332 2.70 -29.52 -5.59
N GLN A 333 3.32 -30.60 -5.08
CA GLN A 333 2.92 -31.97 -5.39
C GLN A 333 1.59 -32.33 -4.73
N GLY A 334 1.32 -31.87 -3.53
CA GLY A 334 0.03 -32.00 -2.84
C GLY A 334 -1.07 -31.29 -3.62
N ILE A 335 -0.80 -30.06 -4.11
CA ILE A 335 -1.73 -29.32 -4.97
C ILE A 335 -2.07 -30.13 -6.22
N GLN A 336 -1.07 -30.59 -6.97
CA GLN A 336 -1.27 -31.36 -8.21
C GLN A 336 -2.05 -32.67 -7.99
N LYS A 337 -1.87 -33.29 -6.82
CA LYS A 337 -2.57 -34.53 -6.46
C LYS A 337 -4.04 -34.28 -6.12
N ASN A 338 -4.34 -33.18 -5.45
CA ASN A 338 -5.66 -32.94 -4.82
C ASN A 338 -6.53 -31.97 -5.63
N GLU A 339 -5.91 -31.05 -6.40
CA GLU A 339 -6.61 -29.99 -7.10
C GLU A 339 -6.65 -30.22 -8.62
N LYS A 340 -7.69 -29.70 -9.25
CA LYS A 340 -7.86 -29.74 -10.71
C LYS A 340 -8.50 -28.46 -11.19
N ILE A 341 -7.99 -27.94 -12.30
CA ILE A 341 -8.67 -26.86 -13.00
C ILE A 341 -9.98 -27.37 -13.62
N THR A 342 -11.10 -26.73 -13.30
CA THR A 342 -12.39 -27.07 -13.87
C THR A 342 -12.54 -26.56 -15.30
N ASP A 343 -13.41 -27.21 -16.11
CA ASP A 343 -13.66 -26.76 -17.48
C ASP A 343 -14.26 -25.35 -17.54
N ASN A 344 -15.07 -24.97 -16.54
CA ASN A 344 -15.60 -23.62 -16.41
C ASN A 344 -14.48 -22.59 -16.20
N HIS A 345 -13.49 -22.90 -15.37
CA HIS A 345 -12.34 -22.02 -15.14
C HIS A 345 -11.52 -21.84 -16.43
N LYS A 346 -11.22 -22.93 -17.15
CA LYS A 346 -10.51 -22.85 -18.44
C LYS A 346 -11.26 -21.97 -19.43
N GLN A 347 -12.57 -22.17 -19.57
CA GLN A 347 -13.41 -21.37 -20.47
C GLN A 347 -13.40 -19.88 -20.11
N ILE A 348 -13.37 -19.54 -18.81
CA ILE A 348 -13.27 -18.14 -18.38
C ILE A 348 -11.91 -17.56 -18.76
N CYS A 349 -10.82 -18.28 -18.50
CA CYS A 349 -9.46 -17.87 -18.88
C CYS A 349 -9.37 -17.63 -20.39
N GLU A 350 -9.84 -18.57 -21.21
CA GLU A 350 -9.88 -18.46 -22.68
C GLU A 350 -10.69 -17.25 -23.13
N LYS A 351 -11.86 -17.03 -22.52
CA LYS A 351 -12.76 -15.94 -22.88
C LYS A 351 -12.17 -14.56 -22.62
N VAL A 352 -11.34 -14.42 -21.59
CA VAL A 352 -10.67 -13.16 -21.23
C VAL A 352 -9.23 -13.07 -21.76
N GLY A 353 -8.77 -14.12 -22.49
CA GLY A 353 -7.44 -14.15 -23.10
C GLY A 353 -6.29 -14.37 -22.10
N VAL A 354 -6.57 -14.95 -20.92
CA VAL A 354 -5.56 -15.31 -19.93
C VAL A 354 -5.13 -16.77 -20.18
N PRO A 355 -3.83 -17.06 -20.36
CA PRO A 355 -3.33 -18.43 -20.44
C PRO A 355 -3.63 -19.21 -19.16
N TRP A 356 -4.06 -20.47 -19.29
CA TRP A 356 -4.40 -21.33 -18.15
C TRP A 356 -3.38 -22.46 -17.92
N GLU A 357 -2.26 -22.47 -18.65
CA GLU A 357 -1.12 -23.40 -18.49
C GLU A 357 0.19 -22.71 -18.85
N GLY A 358 1.29 -23.21 -18.31
CA GLY A 358 2.63 -22.68 -18.55
C GLY A 358 3.23 -21.97 -17.34
N ASN A 359 4.44 -21.50 -17.50
CA ASN A 359 5.17 -20.73 -16.49
C ASN A 359 4.73 -19.25 -16.43
N ALA A 360 5.39 -18.42 -15.65
CA ALA A 360 5.10 -16.99 -15.53
C ALA A 360 5.16 -16.21 -16.86
N ALA A 361 5.87 -16.72 -17.86
CA ALA A 361 5.93 -16.16 -19.21
C ALA A 361 4.88 -16.76 -20.18
N ALA A 362 4.01 -17.66 -19.71
CA ALA A 362 3.08 -18.46 -20.49
C ALA A 362 3.76 -19.46 -21.45
N ASN A 363 4.94 -19.96 -21.07
CA ASN A 363 5.61 -21.01 -21.81
C ASN A 363 5.21 -22.39 -21.23
N SER A 364 4.48 -23.17 -22.02
CA SER A 364 4.00 -24.52 -21.64
C SER A 364 4.87 -25.68 -22.18
N LYS A 365 5.99 -25.35 -22.85
CA LYS A 365 6.92 -26.37 -23.40
C LYS A 365 8.20 -26.45 -22.62
N ASP A 366 8.67 -25.34 -22.08
CA ASP A 366 9.88 -25.24 -21.30
C ASP A 366 9.58 -24.30 -20.11
N TYR A 367 9.29 -24.91 -18.97
CA TYR A 367 8.83 -24.20 -17.78
C TYR A 367 9.94 -23.36 -17.12
N LEU A 368 11.19 -23.54 -17.49
CA LEU A 368 12.32 -22.73 -17.01
C LEU A 368 12.68 -21.58 -17.95
N ASN A 369 12.05 -21.49 -19.12
CA ASN A 369 12.24 -20.40 -20.06
C ASN A 369 11.25 -19.28 -19.80
N LEU A 370 11.74 -18.19 -19.18
CA LEU A 370 10.96 -17.03 -18.79
C LEU A 370 10.97 -15.88 -19.81
N VAL A 371 11.42 -16.14 -21.03
CA VAL A 371 11.40 -15.10 -22.09
C VAL A 371 9.97 -14.63 -22.35
N GLY A 372 9.72 -13.34 -22.10
CA GLY A 372 8.39 -12.72 -22.26
C GLY A 372 7.58 -12.65 -20.95
N GLU A 373 8.15 -12.99 -19.80
CA GLU A 373 7.51 -12.73 -18.52
C GLU A 373 7.28 -11.23 -18.29
N ASN A 374 6.31 -10.89 -17.45
CA ASN A 374 6.14 -9.53 -16.95
C ASN A 374 7.23 -9.25 -15.91
N VAL A 375 7.91 -8.14 -16.06
CA VAL A 375 8.98 -7.72 -15.14
C VAL A 375 8.75 -6.29 -14.67
N GLN A 376 9.25 -5.99 -13.48
CA GLN A 376 9.21 -4.64 -12.93
C GLN A 376 9.92 -3.62 -13.84
N VAL A 377 9.52 -2.37 -13.69
CA VAL A 377 10.18 -1.25 -14.39
C VAL A 377 11.63 -1.16 -13.91
N LYS A 378 12.54 -0.98 -14.85
CA LYS A 378 13.96 -0.78 -14.51
C LYS A 378 14.17 0.62 -13.95
N ARG A 379 14.96 0.72 -12.88
CA ARG A 379 15.39 2.02 -12.35
C ARG A 379 16.06 2.85 -13.46
N LEU A 380 15.62 4.08 -13.61
CA LEU A 380 16.26 5.00 -14.51
C LEU A 380 17.64 5.42 -13.96
N PRO A 381 18.63 5.65 -14.85
CA PRO A 381 19.93 6.14 -14.43
C PRO A 381 19.82 7.48 -13.68
N THR A 382 20.62 7.66 -12.63
CA THR A 382 20.67 8.89 -11.81
C THR A 382 21.35 10.09 -12.51
N GLY A 383 21.60 10.01 -13.79
CA GLY A 383 22.24 11.06 -14.56
C GLY A 383 21.75 11.11 -16.00
N PHE A 384 22.29 12.03 -16.77
CA PHE A 384 21.97 12.13 -18.18
C PHE A 384 22.45 10.88 -18.93
N THR A 385 21.53 10.23 -19.63
CA THR A 385 21.90 9.19 -20.59
C THR A 385 22.72 9.80 -21.75
N ALA A 386 23.45 8.98 -22.50
CA ALA A 386 24.17 9.45 -23.69
C ALA A 386 23.24 10.22 -24.66
N LYS A 387 21.99 9.72 -24.84
CA LYS A 387 20.95 10.42 -25.62
C LYS A 387 20.54 11.76 -25.00
N GLY A 388 20.42 11.83 -23.69
CA GLY A 388 20.11 13.06 -22.96
C GLY A 388 21.20 14.09 -23.06
N ILE A 389 22.48 13.67 -22.98
CA ILE A 389 23.64 14.57 -23.18
C ILE A 389 23.64 15.15 -24.60
N VAL A 390 23.43 14.29 -25.61
CA VAL A 390 23.34 14.75 -27.00
C VAL A 390 22.20 15.75 -27.18
N ALA A 391 21.00 15.44 -26.65
CA ALA A 391 19.87 16.37 -26.73
C ALA A 391 20.17 17.72 -26.05
N LEU A 392 20.79 17.69 -24.87
CA LEU A 392 21.21 18.91 -24.14
C LEU A 392 22.20 19.75 -24.95
N VAL A 393 23.22 19.11 -25.53
CA VAL A 393 24.21 19.80 -26.36
C VAL A 393 23.54 20.49 -27.55
N PHE A 394 22.65 19.76 -28.27
CA PHE A 394 21.94 20.37 -29.41
C PHE A 394 20.98 21.47 -28.97
N SER A 395 20.32 21.35 -27.84
CA SER A 395 19.46 22.42 -27.26
C SER A 395 20.30 23.67 -26.95
N CYS A 396 21.46 23.51 -26.31
CA CYS A 396 22.37 24.63 -26.03
C CYS A 396 22.88 25.29 -27.32
N ILE A 397 23.30 24.50 -28.30
CA ILE A 397 23.74 25.02 -29.60
C ILE A 397 22.61 25.82 -30.28
N SER A 398 21.37 25.27 -30.28
CA SER A 398 20.23 25.95 -30.88
C SER A 398 19.89 27.26 -30.15
N ALA A 399 19.98 27.29 -28.81
CA ALA A 399 19.78 28.51 -28.03
C ALA A 399 20.83 29.57 -28.34
N PHE A 400 22.13 29.20 -28.42
CA PHE A 400 23.19 30.13 -28.78
C PHE A 400 23.08 30.64 -30.23
N LEU A 401 22.70 29.76 -31.17
CA LEU A 401 22.46 30.18 -32.55
C LEU A 401 21.27 31.13 -32.66
N GLY A 402 20.21 30.88 -31.90
CA GLY A 402 19.04 31.76 -31.80
C GLY A 402 19.41 33.14 -31.26
N LEU A 403 20.17 33.18 -30.16
CA LEU A 403 20.68 34.44 -29.60
C LEU A 403 21.60 35.19 -30.57
N ALA A 404 22.48 34.47 -31.24
CA ALA A 404 23.38 35.07 -32.25
C ALA A 404 22.58 35.66 -33.43
N ALA A 405 21.54 34.94 -33.89
CA ALA A 405 20.67 35.45 -34.97
C ALA A 405 19.91 36.71 -34.51
N ILE A 406 19.30 36.70 -33.33
CA ILE A 406 18.58 37.87 -32.79
C ILE A 406 19.56 39.06 -32.64
N SER A 407 20.75 38.83 -32.09
CA SER A 407 21.75 39.86 -31.93
C SER A 407 22.21 40.43 -33.31
N TYR A 408 22.42 39.54 -34.28
CA TYR A 408 22.81 39.97 -35.63
C TYR A 408 21.73 40.82 -36.27
N TYR A 409 20.47 40.44 -36.21
CA TYR A 409 19.36 41.22 -36.75
C TYR A 409 19.09 42.50 -35.92
N GLY A 410 19.22 42.47 -34.60
CA GLY A 410 19.03 43.63 -33.74
C GLY A 410 20.15 44.70 -33.83
N MET A 411 21.34 44.33 -34.33
CA MET A 411 22.44 45.28 -34.59
C MET A 411 22.41 45.85 -36.00
N ASN A 412 21.59 45.31 -36.91
CA ASN A 412 21.44 45.86 -38.24
C ASN A 412 20.43 47.01 -38.21
N ASP A 413 20.80 48.09 -38.90
CA ASP A 413 19.94 49.24 -39.10
C ASP A 413 18.69 48.81 -39.89
N ILE A 414 17.52 48.91 -39.25
CA ILE A 414 16.22 48.41 -39.77
C ILE A 414 15.94 49.14 -41.10
N GLU A 415 16.19 50.42 -41.18
CA GLU A 415 15.96 51.26 -42.36
C GLU A 415 16.79 50.79 -43.59
N ASN A 416 18.04 50.39 -43.38
CA ASN A 416 18.86 49.81 -44.41
C ASN A 416 18.43 48.39 -44.82
N MET A 417 17.78 47.65 -43.92
CA MET A 417 17.26 46.32 -44.20
C MET A 417 15.95 46.40 -45.00
N GLU A 418 15.08 47.34 -44.66
CA GLU A 418 13.82 47.59 -45.41
C GLU A 418 14.15 48.05 -46.85
N LYS A 419 15.08 48.98 -47.05
CA LYS A 419 15.55 49.40 -48.36
C LYS A 419 16.17 48.28 -49.17
N ARG A 420 16.82 47.33 -48.52
CA ARG A 420 17.40 46.13 -49.17
C ARG A 420 16.33 45.16 -49.60
N VAL A 421 15.40 44.84 -48.70
CA VAL A 421 14.29 43.93 -48.98
C VAL A 421 13.35 44.52 -50.05
N ALA A 422 13.08 45.82 -49.98
CA ALA A 422 12.29 46.53 -51.01
C ALA A 422 12.91 46.41 -52.37
N ARG A 423 14.24 46.58 -52.48
CA ARG A 423 15.01 46.47 -53.75
C ARG A 423 14.96 45.02 -54.26
N ASP A 424 15.11 44.01 -53.39
CA ASP A 424 15.13 42.62 -53.80
C ASP A 424 13.73 42.10 -54.19
N LEU A 425 12.66 42.80 -53.77
CA LEU A 425 11.30 42.51 -54.11
C LEU A 425 10.68 43.42 -55.16
N ASP A 426 11.45 44.36 -55.76
CA ASP A 426 10.94 45.36 -56.69
C ASP A 426 9.80 46.24 -56.16
N VAL A 427 9.74 46.44 -54.83
CA VAL A 427 8.75 47.28 -54.16
C VAL A 427 9.34 48.65 -53.94
N TYR A 428 8.75 49.71 -54.54
CA TYR A 428 9.09 51.11 -54.28
C TYR A 428 8.30 51.60 -53.10
N PHE A 429 8.95 52.14 -52.10
CA PHE A 429 8.32 52.98 -51.09
C PHE A 429 8.33 54.43 -51.62
N ASP A 430 7.18 55.04 -51.73
CA ASP A 430 7.08 56.48 -52.03
C ASP A 430 7.58 57.28 -50.79
N ASP A 431 8.69 57.98 -50.93
CA ASP A 431 9.27 58.88 -49.93
C ASP A 431 8.57 60.28 -50.00
N ASP A 432 7.25 60.36 -50.05
CA ASP A 432 6.54 61.63 -50.13
C ASP A 432 5.76 61.86 -48.79
N ASP A 433 6.43 62.13 -47.68
CA ASP A 433 5.79 62.76 -46.50
C ASP A 433 6.80 63.46 -45.53
N ASP A 434 7.85 64.18 -46.04
CA ASP A 434 8.66 65.00 -45.15
C ASP A 434 8.97 66.38 -45.77
N GLU A 435 7.96 67.17 -46.25
CA GLU A 435 8.05 68.61 -46.51
C GLU A 435 6.75 69.33 -46.22
N GLU A 436 6.36 69.48 -44.95
CA GLU A 436 5.40 70.49 -44.49
C GLU A 436 5.39 70.62 -42.96
N GLU A 437 6.47 71.15 -42.35
CA GLU A 437 6.46 71.79 -41.04
C GLU A 437 7.65 72.72 -40.81
N GLU A 438 7.88 73.68 -41.74
CA GLU A 438 8.66 74.85 -41.44
C GLU A 438 8.08 76.11 -42.13
N GLU A 439 6.94 76.60 -41.64
CA GLU A 439 6.50 77.97 -41.78
C GLU A 439 5.24 78.27 -40.97
N GLN A 440 5.38 78.56 -39.69
CA GLN A 440 4.49 79.43 -38.95
C GLN A 440 4.97 79.63 -37.50
N SER A 441 5.97 80.46 -37.33
CA SER A 441 6.24 81.15 -36.09
C SER A 441 6.94 82.48 -36.36
N ILE A 442 6.25 83.45 -36.97
CA ILE A 442 6.47 84.86 -36.83
C ILE A 442 5.11 85.55 -37.02
N THR A 443 4.59 86.11 -35.97
CA THR A 443 3.74 87.22 -35.71
C THR A 443 2.58 86.92 -34.79
N GLU A 444 2.68 87.46 -33.63
CA GLU A 444 2.01 88.26 -32.64
C GLU A 444 2.12 87.60 -31.22
#